data_5b47b7a1145296f02612a16c532e77d9
#
_entry.id   5b47b7a1145296f02612a16c532e77d9
#
_cell.length_a   1.000
_cell.length_b   1.000
_cell.length_c   1.000
_cell.angle_alpha   90.00
_cell.angle_beta   90.00
_cell.angle_gamma   90.00
#
_symmetry.space_group_name_H-M   'P 1'
#
loop_
_entity.id
_entity.type
_entity.pdbx_description
1 polymer ?
#
loop_
_entity_poly.entity_id
_entity_poly.type
_entity_poly.pdbx_seq_one_letter_code
_entity_poly.pdbx_strand_id
1 'polypeptide(L)' 'MRALFVTVRMKPEYRDQILKGALEDGRGSREDEPGCLRFDVFQDDSDPNTIYFYEVYRDDAALAAGV' A
#
# COMPACT_ATOMS: atom_id res chain seq x y z
N MET A 1 1.69 -9.26 -15.29
CA MET A 1 2.08 -8.58 -14.06
C MET A 1 1.57 -7.14 -14.07
N ARG A 2 0.97 -6.71 -12.98
CA ARG A 2 0.42 -5.36 -12.85
C ARG A 2 1.07 -4.66 -11.67
N ALA A 3 1.49 -3.41 -11.85
CA ALA A 3 2.08 -2.60 -10.80
C ALA A 3 1.26 -1.33 -10.61
N LEU A 4 1.09 -0.93 -9.34
CA LEU A 4 0.46 0.31 -8.94
C LEU A 4 1.43 1.13 -8.13
N PHE A 5 1.45 2.43 -8.38
CA PHE A 5 2.14 3.39 -7.54
C PHE A 5 1.13 4.44 -7.08
N VAL A 6 0.89 4.49 -5.78
CA VAL A 6 -0.17 5.32 -5.20
C VAL A 6 0.43 6.35 -4.26
N THR A 7 0.02 7.60 -4.40
CA THR A 7 0.40 8.68 -3.49
C THR A 7 -0.77 8.99 -2.56
N VAL A 8 -0.53 8.95 -1.25
CA VAL A 8 -1.54 9.26 -0.24
C VAL A 8 -1.08 10.44 0.59
N ARG A 9 -1.88 11.49 0.61
CA ARG A 9 -1.66 12.67 1.45
C ARG A 9 -2.60 12.60 2.65
N MET A 10 -2.01 12.59 3.85
CA MET A 10 -2.75 12.38 5.09
C MET A 10 -2.93 13.70 5.83
N LYS A 11 -4.06 13.84 6.53
CA LYS A 11 -4.20 14.90 7.51
C LYS A 11 -3.31 14.55 8.72
N PRO A 12 -2.59 15.53 9.31
CA PRO A 12 -1.67 15.23 10.43
C PRO A 12 -2.32 14.48 11.59
N GLU A 13 -3.55 14.79 11.92
CA GLU A 13 -4.28 14.16 13.02
C GLU A 13 -4.64 12.69 12.76
N TYR A 14 -4.61 12.26 11.50
CA TYR A 14 -4.92 10.87 11.13
C TYR A 14 -3.70 10.06 10.70
N ARG A 15 -2.53 10.70 10.69
CA ARG A 15 -1.31 10.10 10.13
C ARG A 15 -0.97 8.74 10.76
N ASP A 16 -0.91 8.68 12.08
CA ASP A 16 -0.51 7.44 12.76
C ASP A 16 -1.50 6.30 12.52
N GLN A 17 -2.78 6.63 12.51
CA GLN A 17 -3.85 5.69 12.26
C GLN A 17 -3.79 5.13 10.84
N ILE A 18 -3.57 6.01 9.85
CA ILE A 18 -3.46 5.61 8.44
C ILE A 18 -2.22 4.75 8.23
N LEU A 19 -1.07 5.14 8.80
CA LEU A 19 0.17 4.38 8.67
C LEU A 19 0.03 2.98 9.26
N LYS A 20 -0.58 2.87 10.42
CA LYS A 20 -0.81 1.57 11.05
C LYS A 20 -1.69 0.69 10.18
N GLY A 21 -2.80 1.23 9.66
CA GLY A 21 -3.69 0.50 8.77
C GLY A 21 -3.01 0.07 7.49
N ALA A 22 -2.20 0.94 6.89
CA ALA A 22 -1.47 0.64 5.66
C ALA A 22 -0.47 -0.50 5.85
N LEU A 23 0.25 -0.52 6.97
CA LEU A 23 1.21 -1.58 7.27
C LEU A 23 0.51 -2.91 7.52
N GLU A 24 -0.61 -2.89 8.21
CA GLU A 24 -1.42 -4.09 8.45
C GLU A 24 -2.00 -4.63 7.14
N ASP A 25 -2.52 -3.76 6.28
CA ASP A 25 -3.09 -4.14 4.98
C ASP A 25 -2.02 -4.73 4.06
N GLY A 26 -0.83 -4.13 4.02
CA GLY A 26 0.27 -4.63 3.23
C GLY A 26 0.70 -6.02 3.66
N ARG A 27 0.76 -6.25 4.95
CA ARG A 27 1.09 -7.56 5.50
C ARG A 27 0.02 -8.59 5.15
N GLY A 28 -1.25 -8.24 5.33
CA GLY A 28 -2.36 -9.12 4.99
C GLY A 28 -2.39 -9.47 3.52
N SER A 29 -2.19 -8.50 2.63
CA SER A 29 -2.16 -8.72 1.18
C SER A 29 -1.09 -9.72 0.78
N ARG A 30 0.09 -9.64 1.37
CA ARG A 30 1.19 -10.55 1.05
C ARG A 30 0.98 -11.96 1.58
N GLU A 31 0.36 -12.10 2.74
CA GLU A 31 0.16 -13.39 3.41
C GLU A 31 -1.10 -14.09 2.93
N ASP A 32 -2.19 -13.33 2.72
CA ASP A 32 -3.52 -13.87 2.48
C ASP A 32 -3.94 -13.84 1.01
N GLU A 33 -3.24 -13.06 0.17
CA GLU A 33 -3.57 -12.91 -1.24
C GLU A 33 -2.42 -13.40 -2.11
N PRO A 34 -2.50 -14.64 -2.60
CA PRO A 34 -1.36 -15.23 -3.36
C PRO A 34 -1.01 -14.46 -4.63
N GLY A 35 -1.93 -13.66 -5.17
CA GLY A 35 -1.66 -12.84 -6.35
C GLY A 35 -0.89 -11.56 -6.07
N CYS A 36 -0.76 -11.16 -4.81
CA CYS A 36 0.01 -9.97 -4.41
C CYS A 36 1.48 -10.36 -4.26
N LEU A 37 2.31 -9.93 -5.22
CA LEU A 37 3.74 -10.27 -5.25
C LEU A 37 4.58 -9.32 -4.41
N ARG A 38 4.14 -8.08 -4.27
CA ARG A 38 4.87 -7.06 -3.53
C ARG A 38 3.93 -5.97 -3.04
N PHE A 39 4.15 -5.52 -1.81
CA PHE A 39 3.44 -4.39 -1.23
C PHE A 39 4.41 -3.63 -0.34
N ASP A 40 4.89 -2.47 -0.80
CA ASP A 40 5.83 -1.63 -0.07
C ASP A 40 5.19 -0.31 0.30
N VAL A 41 5.56 0.21 1.46
CA VAL A 41 5.12 1.52 1.94
C VAL A 41 6.34 2.41 2.12
N PHE A 42 6.31 3.60 1.51
CA PHE A 42 7.38 4.58 1.61
C PHE A 42 6.85 5.86 2.22
N GLN A 43 7.67 6.52 3.01
CA GLN A 43 7.38 7.84 3.54
C GLN A 43 8.17 8.89 2.75
N ASP A 44 7.56 10.05 2.50
CA ASP A 44 8.25 11.15 1.84
C ASP A 44 9.26 11.78 2.80
N ASP A 45 10.48 12.02 2.34
CA ASP A 45 11.54 12.60 3.17
C ASP A 45 11.25 14.04 3.59
N SER A 46 10.53 14.77 2.76
CA SER A 46 10.27 16.20 2.97
C SER A 46 8.92 16.47 3.61
N ASP A 47 7.98 15.54 3.49
CA ASP A 47 6.60 15.71 3.98
C ASP A 47 6.18 14.49 4.80
N PRO A 48 6.13 14.61 6.14
CA PRO A 48 5.77 13.49 7.01
C PRO A 48 4.31 13.04 6.85
N ASN A 49 3.49 13.81 6.14
CA ASN A 49 2.08 13.48 5.93
C ASN A 49 1.82 12.86 4.55
N THR A 50 2.86 12.58 3.78
CA THR A 50 2.75 11.95 2.48
C THR A 50 3.41 10.58 2.50
N ILE A 51 2.68 9.56 2.04
CA ILE A 51 3.20 8.20 1.89
C ILE A 51 2.92 7.71 0.48
N TYR A 52 3.70 6.71 0.07
CA TYR A 52 3.59 6.08 -1.25
C TYR A 52 3.43 4.59 -1.07
N PHE A 53 2.56 3.98 -1.87
CA PHE A 53 2.44 2.53 -1.96
C PHE A 53 2.99 2.07 -3.31
N TYR A 54 3.80 1.02 -3.29
CA TYR A 54 4.21 0.31 -4.49
C TYR A 54 3.69 -1.11 -4.39
N GLU A 55 2.74 -1.45 -5.25
CA GLU A 55 2.04 -2.74 -5.22
C GLU A 55 2.26 -3.45 -6.53
N VAL A 56 2.62 -4.73 -6.47
CA VAL A 56 2.78 -5.57 -7.66
C VAL A 56 1.87 -6.79 -7.52
N TYR A 57 1.07 -7.04 -8.55
CA TYR A 57 0.15 -8.16 -8.61
C TYR A 57 0.47 -9.04 -9.82
N ARG A 58 0.18 -10.33 -9.69
CA ARG A 58 0.46 -11.32 -10.73
C ARG A 58 -0.28 -10.99 -12.03
N ASP A 59 -1.54 -10.59 -11.93
CA ASP A 59 -2.41 -10.29 -13.08
C ASP A 59 -3.54 -9.34 -12.66
N ASP A 60 -4.39 -9.00 -13.63
CA ASP A 60 -5.51 -8.09 -13.39
C ASP A 60 -6.54 -8.65 -12.40
N ALA A 61 -6.76 -9.96 -12.42
CA ALA A 61 -7.70 -10.59 -11.49
C ALA A 61 -7.21 -10.49 -10.06
N ALA A 62 -5.92 -10.69 -9.83
CA ALA A 62 -5.31 -10.55 -8.51
C ALA A 62 -5.37 -9.11 -8.01
N LEU A 63 -5.15 -8.13 -8.90
CA LEU A 63 -5.27 -6.72 -8.56
C LEU A 63 -6.70 -6.38 -8.13
N ALA A 64 -7.69 -6.82 -8.88
CA ALA A 64 -9.10 -6.58 -8.57
C ALA A 64 -9.52 -7.20 -7.24
N ALA A 65 -9.00 -8.37 -6.91
CA ALA A 65 -9.27 -9.05 -5.64
C ALA A 65 -8.66 -8.33 -4.45
N GLY A 66 -7.52 -7.64 -4.64
CA GLY A 66 -6.82 -6.93 -3.57
C GLY A 66 -7.33 -5.53 -3.29
N VAL A 67 -8.27 -5.02 -4.09
CA VAL A 67 -8.77 -3.64 -3.96
C VAL A 67 -10.03 -3.55 -3.08
#